data_125b2cf1b4471afa326c38db9967469c
#
_entry.id   125b2cf1b4471afa326c38db9967469c
#
_cell.length_a   1.000
_cell.length_b   1.000
_cell.length_c   1.000
_cell.angle_alpha   90.00
_cell.angle_beta   90.00
_cell.angle_gamma   90.00
#
_symmetry.space_group_name_H-M   'P 1'
#
loop_
_entity.id
_entity.type
_entity.pdbx_description
1 polymer ?
#
loop_
_entity_poly.entity_id
_entity_poly.type
_entity_poly.pdbx_seq_one_letter_code
_entity_poly.pdbx_strand_id
1 'polypeptide(L)'
;PKLRDVVSDEIYTMLTKELAFLETQVTLPAYRRLPVTACHCDLFRNNALIMNAGTDAAEVSGVFDFYFAGCMPWLYDLAVTVNDWCVDEATGHFNPVTLKAFMDAYNAVRPLTADEKAMWRTCLRGAAIRFWISRLYDFYKPRKASLLKPHDPTHFQRVLHNRQTCELYWPASN
;
A
#
# COMPACT_ATOMS: atom_id res chain seq x y z
N PRO A 1 -24.11 9.34 -3.57
CA PRO A 1 -23.45 10.53 -3.00
C PRO A 1 -21.94 10.39 -3.12
N LYS A 2 -21.28 11.52 -3.33
CA LYS A 2 -19.80 11.57 -3.38
C LYS A 2 -19.27 11.46 -1.95
N LEU A 3 -18.01 11.07 -1.75
CA LEU A 3 -17.40 11.04 -0.41
C LEU A 3 -17.53 12.41 0.29
N ARG A 4 -17.45 13.50 -0.47
CA ARG A 4 -17.65 14.86 0.05
C ARG A 4 -18.93 15.04 0.87
N ASP A 5 -19.98 14.31 0.54
CA ASP A 5 -21.30 14.48 1.17
C ASP A 5 -21.42 13.71 2.50
N VAL A 6 -20.45 12.86 2.84
CA VAL A 6 -20.52 11.93 3.97
C VAL A 6 -19.33 11.98 4.92
N VAL A 7 -18.19 12.50 4.49
CA VAL A 7 -16.99 12.68 5.36
C VAL A 7 -16.95 14.09 5.95
N SER A 8 -16.20 14.28 7.04
CA SER A 8 -15.96 15.61 7.61
C SER A 8 -15.15 16.49 6.66
N ASP A 9 -15.24 17.82 6.84
CA ASP A 9 -14.44 18.80 6.10
C ASP A 9 -12.92 18.56 6.30
N GLU A 10 -12.51 18.12 7.48
CA GLU A 10 -11.14 17.79 7.79
C GLU A 10 -10.66 16.60 6.95
N ILE A 11 -11.39 15.48 6.94
CA ILE A 11 -11.07 14.31 6.12
C ILE A 11 -11.03 14.69 4.63
N TYR A 12 -12.02 15.44 4.16
CA TYR A 12 -12.06 15.87 2.77
C TYR A 12 -10.85 16.73 2.38
N THR A 13 -10.45 17.64 3.28
CA THR A 13 -9.27 18.49 3.09
C THR A 13 -7.98 17.66 3.05
N MET A 14 -7.84 16.65 3.92
CA MET A 14 -6.69 15.74 3.90
C MET A 14 -6.62 14.97 2.58
N LEU A 15 -7.74 14.40 2.15
CA LEU A 15 -7.82 13.65 0.88
C LEU A 15 -7.43 14.52 -0.33
N THR A 16 -7.99 15.73 -0.43
CA THR A 16 -7.74 16.62 -1.56
C THR A 16 -6.30 17.13 -1.61
N LYS A 17 -5.70 17.43 -0.46
CA LYS A 17 -4.28 17.80 -0.37
C LYS A 17 -3.37 16.66 -0.82
N GLU A 18 -3.68 15.44 -0.39
CA GLU A 18 -2.89 14.26 -0.76
C GLU A 18 -3.02 13.94 -2.25
N LEU A 19 -4.22 14.02 -2.81
CA LEU A 19 -4.44 13.82 -4.24
C LEU A 19 -3.69 14.86 -5.06
N ALA A 20 -3.75 16.15 -4.70
CA ALA A 20 -3.01 17.21 -5.37
C ALA A 20 -1.49 16.98 -5.33
N PHE A 21 -0.95 16.50 -4.20
CA PHE A 21 0.45 16.08 -4.12
C PHE A 21 0.75 14.96 -5.12
N LEU A 22 -0.03 13.89 -5.12
CA LEU A 22 0.19 12.74 -6.00
C LEU A 22 0.06 13.11 -7.49
N GLU A 23 -0.88 13.99 -7.85
CA GLU A 23 -1.04 14.51 -9.21
C GLU A 23 0.25 15.18 -9.71
N THR A 24 0.95 15.90 -8.84
CA THR A 24 2.25 16.48 -9.21
C THR A 24 3.34 15.43 -9.35
N GLN A 25 3.36 14.44 -8.45
CA GLN A 25 4.40 13.40 -8.43
C GLN A 25 4.36 12.50 -9.67
N VAL A 26 3.18 12.12 -10.14
CA VAL A 26 3.04 11.26 -11.33
C VAL A 26 3.48 11.93 -12.63
N THR A 27 3.67 13.24 -12.64
CA THR A 27 4.21 13.97 -13.79
C THR A 27 5.73 13.94 -13.85
N LEU A 28 6.41 13.60 -12.77
CA LEU A 28 7.87 13.61 -12.68
C LEU A 28 8.51 12.59 -13.63
N PRO A 29 9.65 12.93 -14.26
CA PRO A 29 10.35 12.00 -15.15
C PRO A 29 10.69 10.67 -14.49
N ALA A 30 11.08 10.66 -13.21
CA ALA A 30 11.37 9.44 -12.47
C ALA A 30 10.15 8.51 -12.37
N TYR A 31 8.94 9.07 -12.12
CA TYR A 31 7.72 8.26 -12.09
C TYR A 31 7.40 7.65 -13.47
N ARG A 32 7.58 8.42 -14.54
CA ARG A 32 7.31 7.97 -15.91
C ARG A 32 8.26 6.89 -16.40
N ARG A 33 9.45 6.77 -15.78
CA ARG A 33 10.43 5.71 -16.09
C ARG A 33 10.28 4.47 -15.21
N LEU A 34 9.36 4.47 -14.25
CA LEU A 34 9.12 3.26 -13.44
C LEU A 34 8.75 2.07 -14.33
N PRO A 35 9.36 0.91 -14.12
CA PRO A 35 9.03 -0.28 -14.87
C PRO A 35 7.59 -0.71 -14.57
N VAL A 36 6.82 -0.97 -15.62
CA VAL A 36 5.41 -1.37 -15.57
C VAL A 36 5.28 -2.84 -15.95
N THR A 37 4.43 -3.57 -15.22
CA THR A 37 4.14 -4.98 -15.46
C THR A 37 2.74 -5.35 -15.00
N ALA A 38 2.37 -6.64 -15.18
CA ALA A 38 1.22 -7.21 -14.52
C ALA A 38 1.47 -7.28 -13.01
N CYS A 39 0.62 -6.65 -12.23
CA CYS A 39 0.68 -6.54 -10.78
C CYS A 39 -0.61 -7.07 -10.17
N HIS A 40 -0.53 -7.55 -8.93
CA HIS A 40 -1.70 -7.99 -8.17
C HIS A 40 -2.54 -6.79 -7.71
N CYS A 41 -1.89 -5.72 -7.29
CA CYS A 41 -2.47 -4.46 -6.80
C CYS A 41 -3.32 -4.55 -5.52
N ASP A 42 -3.37 -5.73 -4.89
CA ASP A 42 -4.13 -5.98 -3.64
C ASP A 42 -3.51 -7.13 -2.81
N LEU A 43 -2.18 -7.31 -2.89
CA LEU A 43 -1.48 -8.40 -2.20
C LEU A 43 -1.35 -8.13 -0.70
N PHE A 44 -2.47 -8.22 -0.01
CA PHE A 44 -2.57 -8.21 1.44
C PHE A 44 -2.27 -9.59 2.01
N ARG A 45 -1.96 -9.65 3.32
CA ARG A 45 -1.69 -10.92 4.04
C ARG A 45 -2.81 -11.95 3.89
N ASN A 46 -4.05 -11.49 3.84
CA ASN A 46 -5.23 -12.34 3.67
C ASN A 46 -5.46 -12.84 2.24
N ASN A 47 -4.67 -12.37 1.26
CA ASN A 47 -4.68 -12.83 -0.13
C ASN A 47 -3.51 -13.76 -0.46
N ALA A 48 -2.78 -14.24 0.55
CA ALA A 48 -1.72 -15.22 0.42
C ALA A 48 -1.95 -16.41 1.36
N LEU A 49 -1.59 -17.59 0.89
CA LEU A 49 -1.58 -18.83 1.68
C LEU A 49 -0.15 -19.15 2.08
N ILE A 50 0.07 -19.38 3.35
CA ILE A 50 1.38 -19.74 3.90
C ILE A 50 1.28 -21.15 4.49
N MET A 51 2.06 -22.08 3.94
CA MET A 51 2.26 -23.39 4.56
C MET A 51 3.33 -23.31 5.65
N ASN A 52 3.23 -24.19 6.65
CA ASN A 52 4.17 -24.29 7.77
C ASN A 52 4.41 -22.93 8.49
N ALA A 53 3.39 -22.08 8.56
CA ALA A 53 3.50 -20.76 9.18
C ALA A 53 4.03 -20.88 10.63
N GLY A 54 4.96 -19.98 10.99
CA GLY A 54 5.60 -19.97 12.30
C GLY A 54 6.76 -20.95 12.48
N THR A 55 7.22 -21.60 11.41
CA THR A 55 8.40 -22.46 11.40
C THR A 55 9.43 -22.00 10.37
N ASP A 56 10.67 -22.52 10.45
CA ASP A 56 11.72 -22.24 9.46
C ASP A 56 11.41 -22.80 8.05
N ALA A 57 10.40 -23.67 7.94
CA ALA A 57 9.91 -24.23 6.69
C ALA A 57 8.69 -23.47 6.14
N ALA A 58 8.42 -22.27 6.63
CA ALA A 58 7.32 -21.44 6.15
C ALA A 58 7.53 -21.05 4.68
N GLU A 59 6.52 -21.28 3.86
CA GLU A 59 6.55 -20.95 2.43
C GLU A 59 5.21 -20.41 1.92
N VAL A 60 5.25 -19.53 0.94
CA VAL A 60 4.05 -19.08 0.22
C VAL A 60 3.58 -20.21 -0.70
N SER A 61 2.43 -20.79 -0.41
CA SER A 61 1.83 -21.88 -1.17
C SER A 61 0.80 -21.44 -2.21
N GLY A 62 0.33 -20.20 -2.13
CA GLY A 62 -0.62 -19.65 -3.09
C GLY A 62 -0.86 -18.17 -2.90
N VAL A 63 -1.27 -17.53 -3.98
CA VAL A 63 -1.76 -16.15 -4.03
C VAL A 63 -3.09 -16.17 -4.77
N PHE A 64 -4.08 -15.43 -4.30
CA PHE A 64 -5.43 -15.40 -4.85
C PHE A 64 -6.04 -14.00 -4.77
N ASP A 65 -7.27 -13.84 -5.25
CA ASP A 65 -8.01 -12.58 -5.35
C ASP A 65 -7.36 -11.54 -6.28
N PHE A 66 -7.22 -11.91 -7.54
CA PHE A 66 -6.69 -11.07 -8.62
C PHE A 66 -7.72 -10.06 -9.19
N TYR A 67 -8.78 -9.74 -8.44
CA TYR A 67 -9.84 -8.86 -8.92
C TYR A 67 -9.33 -7.45 -9.30
N PHE A 68 -8.32 -6.95 -8.59
CA PHE A 68 -7.69 -5.65 -8.85
C PHE A 68 -6.41 -5.73 -9.69
N ALA A 69 -6.06 -6.93 -10.19
CA ALA A 69 -4.85 -7.10 -11.00
C ALA A 69 -4.88 -6.21 -12.25
N GLY A 70 -3.74 -5.62 -12.59
CA GLY A 70 -3.62 -4.72 -13.72
C GLY A 70 -2.17 -4.37 -14.05
N CYS A 71 -1.99 -3.60 -15.12
CA CYS A 71 -0.66 -3.09 -15.50
C CYS A 71 -0.34 -1.83 -14.70
N MET A 72 0.59 -1.95 -13.77
CA MET A 72 1.03 -0.89 -12.86
C MET A 72 2.56 -0.89 -12.70
N PRO A 73 3.16 0.20 -12.20
CA PRO A 73 4.54 0.15 -11.75
C PRO A 73 4.76 -0.95 -10.70
N TRP A 74 5.81 -1.77 -10.85
CA TRP A 74 6.17 -2.78 -9.85
C TRP A 74 6.27 -2.20 -8.45
N LEU A 75 6.83 -0.99 -8.35
CA LEU A 75 7.00 -0.27 -7.11
C LEU A 75 5.67 0.02 -6.41
N TYR A 76 4.59 0.23 -7.18
CA TYR A 76 3.27 0.45 -6.60
C TYR A 76 2.71 -0.83 -5.97
N ASP A 77 2.89 -1.98 -6.62
CA ASP A 77 2.46 -3.27 -6.08
C ASP A 77 3.24 -3.63 -4.81
N LEU A 78 4.56 -3.40 -4.83
CA LEU A 78 5.40 -3.53 -3.65
C LEU A 78 4.94 -2.61 -2.51
N ALA A 79 4.55 -1.36 -2.82
CA ALA A 79 4.05 -0.41 -1.84
C ALA A 79 2.71 -0.83 -1.23
N VAL A 80 1.81 -1.41 -2.03
CA VAL A 80 0.56 -2.02 -1.53
C VAL A 80 0.88 -3.12 -0.52
N THR A 81 1.77 -4.03 -0.90
CA THR A 81 2.13 -5.18 -0.08
C THR A 81 2.77 -4.77 1.25
N VAL A 82 3.78 -3.91 1.24
CA VAL A 82 4.46 -3.52 2.50
C VAL A 82 3.59 -2.65 3.41
N ASN A 83 2.63 -1.92 2.87
CA ASN A 83 1.67 -1.15 3.65
C ASN A 83 0.67 -2.02 4.44
N ASP A 84 0.61 -3.32 4.15
CA ASP A 84 -0.15 -4.28 4.93
C ASP A 84 0.77 -5.24 5.71
N TRP A 85 1.73 -5.87 5.04
CA TRP A 85 2.57 -6.91 5.63
C TRP A 85 3.58 -6.40 6.67
N CYS A 86 4.02 -5.15 6.54
CA CYS A 86 5.15 -4.61 7.30
C CYS A 86 4.74 -3.52 8.28
N VAL A 87 3.48 -3.47 8.69
CA VAL A 87 2.98 -2.41 9.60
C VAL A 87 2.48 -2.97 10.92
N ASP A 88 2.57 -2.14 11.95
CA ASP A 88 1.81 -2.29 13.18
C ASP A 88 0.39 -1.74 12.93
N GLU A 89 -0.63 -2.58 13.09
CA GLU A 89 -2.02 -2.22 12.79
C GLU A 89 -2.57 -1.12 13.70
N ALA A 90 -2.13 -1.08 14.94
CA ALA A 90 -2.62 -0.09 15.91
C ALA A 90 -2.13 1.32 15.58
N THR A 91 -0.89 1.44 15.11
CA THR A 91 -0.23 2.72 14.91
C THR A 91 -0.08 3.14 13.45
N GLY A 92 -0.10 2.20 12.51
CA GLY A 92 0.20 2.42 11.10
C GLY A 92 1.70 2.60 10.81
N HIS A 93 2.56 2.52 11.83
CA HIS A 93 4.01 2.60 11.66
C HIS A 93 4.56 1.33 11.02
N PHE A 94 5.65 1.47 10.27
CA PHE A 94 6.38 0.30 9.82
C PHE A 94 7.01 -0.45 11.00
N ASN A 95 6.91 -1.77 10.97
CA ASN A 95 7.76 -2.62 11.76
C ASN A 95 9.13 -2.70 11.04
N PRO A 96 10.21 -2.17 11.63
CA PRO A 96 11.49 -2.04 10.93
C PRO A 96 12.13 -3.39 10.62
N VAL A 97 11.87 -4.43 11.42
CA VAL A 97 12.43 -5.77 11.21
C VAL A 97 11.77 -6.43 10.01
N THR A 98 10.44 -6.46 9.97
CA THR A 98 9.71 -7.08 8.85
C THR A 98 9.88 -6.30 7.55
N LEU A 99 9.88 -4.95 7.61
CA LEU A 99 10.12 -4.12 6.44
C LEU A 99 11.51 -4.38 5.84
N LYS A 100 12.55 -4.41 6.70
CA LYS A 100 13.91 -4.68 6.24
C LYS A 100 14.01 -6.06 5.58
N ALA A 101 13.52 -7.10 6.25
CA ALA A 101 13.58 -8.47 5.75
C ALA A 101 12.83 -8.60 4.41
N PHE A 102 11.63 -8.01 4.31
CA PHE A 102 10.83 -8.04 3.08
C PHE A 102 11.51 -7.32 1.91
N MET A 103 11.98 -6.09 2.15
CA MET A 103 12.61 -5.27 1.11
C MET A 103 13.95 -5.84 0.64
N ASP A 104 14.75 -6.40 1.54
CA ASP A 104 16.02 -7.03 1.20
C ASP A 104 15.80 -8.31 0.38
N ALA A 105 14.85 -9.16 0.77
CA ALA A 105 14.49 -10.37 0.02
C ALA A 105 13.95 -10.02 -1.37
N TYR A 106 13.10 -9.01 -1.48
CA TYR A 106 12.60 -8.53 -2.76
C TYR A 106 13.74 -8.01 -3.64
N ASN A 107 14.63 -7.17 -3.08
CA ASN A 107 15.76 -6.59 -3.81
C ASN A 107 16.78 -7.65 -4.27
N ALA A 108 16.93 -8.75 -3.53
CA ALA A 108 17.80 -9.87 -3.91
C ALA A 108 17.30 -10.60 -5.16
N VAL A 109 15.98 -10.69 -5.34
CA VAL A 109 15.36 -11.33 -6.52
C VAL A 109 15.26 -10.36 -7.70
N ARG A 110 14.85 -9.12 -7.40
CA ARG A 110 14.70 -8.06 -8.39
C ARG A 110 15.33 -6.77 -7.85
N PRO A 111 16.54 -6.42 -8.32
CA PRO A 111 17.20 -5.19 -7.90
C PRO A 111 16.36 -3.95 -8.19
N LEU A 112 16.20 -3.12 -7.16
CA LEU A 112 15.45 -1.88 -7.22
C LEU A 112 16.30 -0.76 -7.85
N THR A 113 15.70 0.04 -8.69
CA THR A 113 16.37 1.10 -9.46
C THR A 113 16.44 2.44 -8.69
N ALA A 114 17.26 3.37 -9.17
CA ALA A 114 17.35 4.72 -8.62
C ALA A 114 16.04 5.51 -8.77
N ASP A 115 15.32 5.34 -9.90
CA ASP A 115 14.01 5.96 -10.09
C ASP A 115 12.97 5.39 -9.12
N GLU A 116 13.02 4.09 -8.84
CA GLU A 116 12.16 3.47 -7.82
C GLU A 116 12.46 4.02 -6.41
N LYS A 117 13.74 4.19 -6.07
CA LYS A 117 14.12 4.83 -4.81
C LYS A 117 13.55 6.25 -4.70
N ALA A 118 13.69 7.05 -5.75
CA ALA A 118 13.19 8.43 -5.78
C ALA A 118 11.66 8.48 -5.63
N MET A 119 10.93 7.49 -6.16
CA MET A 119 9.46 7.44 -6.15
C MET A 119 8.88 6.57 -5.02
N TRP A 120 9.71 5.99 -4.16
CA TRP A 120 9.25 5.08 -3.10
C TRP A 120 8.17 5.70 -2.20
N ARG A 121 8.44 6.89 -1.65
CA ARG A 121 7.46 7.61 -0.83
C ARG A 121 6.16 7.89 -1.57
N THR A 122 6.25 8.26 -2.83
CA THR A 122 5.07 8.53 -3.68
C THR A 122 4.19 7.30 -3.83
N CYS A 123 4.79 6.14 -4.13
CA CYS A 123 4.04 4.89 -4.28
C CYS A 123 3.42 4.42 -2.95
N LEU A 124 4.15 4.54 -1.83
CA LEU A 124 3.63 4.22 -0.50
C LEU A 124 2.40 5.07 -0.13
N ARG A 125 2.47 6.38 -0.39
CA ARG A 125 1.37 7.31 -0.15
C ARG A 125 0.19 7.05 -1.09
N GLY A 126 0.48 6.79 -2.38
CA GLY A 126 -0.53 6.44 -3.38
C GLY A 126 -1.28 5.15 -3.04
N ALA A 127 -0.58 4.13 -2.58
CA ALA A 127 -1.19 2.90 -2.10
C ALA A 127 -2.06 3.15 -0.84
N ALA A 128 -1.53 3.88 0.14
CA ALA A 128 -2.25 4.15 1.38
C ALA A 128 -3.53 4.96 1.16
N ILE A 129 -3.50 6.02 0.34
CA ILE A 129 -4.71 6.83 0.07
C ILE A 129 -5.77 6.04 -0.71
N ARG A 130 -5.37 5.18 -1.67
CA ARG A 130 -6.30 4.32 -2.38
C ARG A 130 -7.13 3.48 -1.42
N PHE A 131 -6.46 2.80 -0.48
CA PHE A 131 -7.13 1.96 0.50
C PHE A 131 -7.91 2.77 1.53
N TRP A 132 -7.41 3.93 1.93
CA TRP A 132 -8.18 4.82 2.81
C TRP A 132 -9.50 5.25 2.17
N ILE A 133 -9.48 5.70 0.91
CA ILE A 133 -10.69 6.06 0.15
C ILE A 133 -11.64 4.87 0.04
N SER A 134 -11.13 3.67 -0.27
CA SER A 134 -11.93 2.46 -0.36
C SER A 134 -12.63 2.14 0.97
N ARG A 135 -11.89 2.19 2.10
CA ARG A 135 -12.44 1.92 3.44
C ARG A 135 -13.45 2.99 3.88
N LEU A 136 -13.21 4.27 3.57
CA LEU A 136 -14.19 5.34 3.80
C LEU A 136 -15.46 5.08 3.00
N TYR A 137 -15.34 4.67 1.74
CA TYR A 137 -16.48 4.36 0.91
C TYR A 137 -17.31 3.22 1.48
N ASP A 138 -16.69 2.11 1.84
CA ASP A 138 -17.37 0.96 2.42
C ASP A 138 -17.99 1.27 3.79
N PHE A 139 -17.34 2.12 4.59
CA PHE A 139 -17.83 2.53 5.91
C PHE A 139 -19.11 3.40 5.81
N TYR A 140 -19.08 4.43 4.97
CA TYR A 140 -20.19 5.37 4.83
C TYR A 140 -21.32 4.86 3.89
N LYS A 141 -21.01 3.85 3.07
CA LYS A 141 -21.93 3.25 2.11
C LYS A 141 -21.82 1.73 2.12
N PRO A 142 -22.15 1.10 3.25
CA PRO A 142 -22.04 -0.34 3.37
C PRO A 142 -22.90 -1.02 2.31
N ARG A 143 -22.32 -2.02 1.65
CA ARG A 143 -23.07 -2.89 0.75
C ARG A 143 -24.11 -3.66 1.55
N LYS A 144 -25.29 -3.91 0.95
CA LYS A 144 -26.33 -4.76 1.55
C LYS A 144 -25.88 -6.23 1.55
N ALA A 145 -24.92 -6.56 2.42
CA ALA A 145 -24.47 -7.93 2.62
C ALA A 145 -24.39 -8.16 4.14
N SER A 146 -25.20 -9.07 4.64
CA SER A 146 -25.45 -9.32 6.08
C SER A 146 -24.22 -9.82 6.86
N LEU A 147 -23.11 -10.20 6.19
CA LEU A 147 -21.91 -10.77 6.82
C LEU A 147 -20.67 -9.88 6.74
N LEU A 148 -20.71 -8.77 6.02
CA LEU A 148 -19.55 -7.89 5.87
C LEU A 148 -19.63 -6.75 6.89
N LYS A 149 -18.77 -6.78 7.90
CA LYS A 149 -18.50 -5.61 8.74
C LYS A 149 -17.48 -4.72 7.98
N PRO A 150 -17.81 -3.41 7.78
CA PRO A 150 -16.83 -2.49 7.20
C PRO A 150 -15.55 -2.47 8.04
N HIS A 151 -14.39 -2.46 7.37
CA HIS A 151 -13.11 -2.26 8.04
C HIS A 151 -13.01 -0.85 8.62
N ASP A 152 -12.23 -0.70 9.69
CA ASP A 152 -11.92 0.60 10.28
C ASP A 152 -11.20 1.50 9.25
N PRO A 153 -11.81 2.61 8.80
CA PRO A 153 -11.17 3.50 7.84
C PRO A 153 -9.98 4.26 8.43
N THR A 154 -9.88 4.37 9.76
CA THR A 154 -8.81 5.12 10.42
C THR A 154 -7.45 4.41 10.34
N HIS A 155 -7.41 3.10 10.08
CA HIS A 155 -6.17 2.36 9.89
C HIS A 155 -5.34 2.96 8.74
N PHE A 156 -5.89 3.04 7.53
CA PHE A 156 -5.16 3.60 6.39
C PHE A 156 -4.97 5.12 6.46
N GLN A 157 -5.76 5.84 7.24
CA GLN A 157 -5.47 7.23 7.60
C GLN A 157 -4.17 7.34 8.39
N ARG A 158 -3.97 6.50 9.42
CA ARG A 158 -2.73 6.41 10.20
C ARG A 158 -1.55 6.00 9.34
N VAL A 159 -1.74 4.97 8.50
CA VAL A 159 -0.70 4.53 7.54
C VAL A 159 -0.28 5.69 6.65
N LEU A 160 -1.22 6.39 5.99
CA LEU A 160 -0.91 7.51 5.11
C LEU A 160 -0.16 8.62 5.87
N HIS A 161 -0.66 9.04 7.03
CA HIS A 161 0.00 10.06 7.85
C HIS A 161 1.45 9.69 8.16
N ASN A 162 1.68 8.45 8.55
CA ASN A 162 3.04 7.97 8.81
C ASN A 162 3.91 8.02 7.53
N ARG A 163 3.40 7.62 6.35
CA ARG A 163 4.16 7.64 5.07
C ARG A 163 4.52 9.05 4.60
N GLN A 164 3.83 10.06 5.09
CA GLN A 164 4.16 11.47 4.80
C GLN A 164 5.45 11.91 5.47
N THR A 165 5.74 11.41 6.68
CA THR A 165 6.78 11.97 7.57
C THR A 165 7.86 10.99 8.01
N CYS A 166 7.60 9.66 8.02
CA CYS A 166 8.54 8.68 8.54
C CYS A 166 9.84 8.59 7.70
N GLU A 167 10.92 8.18 8.33
CA GLU A 167 12.09 7.70 7.62
C GLU A 167 11.77 6.40 6.88
N LEU A 168 12.22 6.30 5.64
CA LEU A 168 11.93 5.16 4.78
C LEU A 168 13.16 4.27 4.64
N TYR A 169 12.99 2.99 4.93
CA TYR A 169 14.00 2.00 4.62
C TYR A 169 14.12 1.82 3.10
N TRP A 170 15.36 1.69 2.65
CA TRP A 170 15.71 1.30 1.29
C TRP A 170 16.89 0.32 1.33
N PRO A 171 16.83 -0.81 0.61
CA PRO A 171 17.94 -1.77 0.57
C PRO A 171 19.22 -1.15 0.04
N ALA A 172 20.37 -1.63 0.52
CA ALA A 172 21.65 -1.27 -0.06
C ALA A 172 21.73 -1.73 -1.51
N SER A 173 22.40 -0.95 -2.35
CA SER A 173 22.74 -1.40 -3.71
C SER A 173 23.71 -2.58 -3.62
N ASN A 174 23.40 -3.66 -4.32
CA ASN A 174 24.33 -4.78 -4.50
C ASN A 174 25.47 -4.39 -5.41
#